data_5311908eebf5305e37671f9d6fbac71e
#
_entry.id   5311908eebf5305e37671f9d6fbac71e
#
_cell.length_a   1.000
_cell.length_b   1.000
_cell.length_c   1.000
_cell.angle_alpha   90.00
_cell.angle_beta   90.00
_cell.angle_gamma   90.00
#
_symmetry.space_group_name_H-M   'P 1'
#
loop_
_entity.id
_entity.type
_entity.pdbx_description
1 polymer ?
#
loop_
_entity_poly.entity_id
_entity_poly.type
_entity_poly.pdbx_seq_one_letter_code
_entity_poly.pdbx_strand_id
1 'polypeptide(L)'
;MTENPKNLVPKFFNDTALSYDKIVNRTTFGKDKYWKKEILKKIPQSESILDLACGTGILTEQIAKKFPNAKIVGVDITKNYLEVAKRKLSRYPNVSFVNQDAEKLNLNYKFDCITSSYIPKYCNPEILIKSCLAHLKLNGKIIFHDFIYPKNKLLKRIWNLYFNVLNGFSQLIPDWRDVFEELPNLIRTTKWLNDYDDVLKNLGLTTQKQYLTWNTSAILVCDNRT
;
A
#
# COMPACT_ATOMS: atom_id res chain seq x y z
N MET A 1 17.34 4.38 19.22
CA MET A 1 16.45 3.32 18.70
C MET A 1 15.50 3.99 17.74
N THR A 2 15.50 3.60 16.47
CA THR A 2 14.52 4.13 15.51
C THR A 2 13.15 3.61 15.93
N GLU A 3 12.22 4.51 16.17
CA GLU A 3 10.84 4.19 16.51
C GLU A 3 10.23 3.28 15.42
N ASN A 4 9.41 2.30 15.83
CA ASN A 4 8.78 1.39 14.87
C ASN A 4 7.86 2.19 13.95
N PRO A 5 8.09 2.21 12.62
CA PRO A 5 7.31 3.00 11.67
C PRO A 5 5.80 2.75 11.77
N LYS A 6 5.39 1.59 12.24
CA LYS A 6 4.00 1.22 12.46
C LYS A 6 3.30 2.09 13.50
N ASN A 7 4.04 2.65 14.47
CA ASN A 7 3.50 3.57 15.47
C ASN A 7 2.97 4.88 14.85
N LEU A 8 3.43 5.21 13.64
CA LEU A 8 2.94 6.38 12.90
C LEU A 8 1.54 6.15 12.28
N VAL A 9 1.10 4.90 12.12
CA VAL A 9 -0.18 4.59 11.45
C VAL A 9 -1.37 5.21 12.17
N PRO A 10 -1.57 5.05 13.49
CA PRO A 10 -2.66 5.74 14.19
C PRO A 10 -2.55 7.26 14.11
N LYS A 11 -1.32 7.79 14.23
CA LYS A 11 -1.06 9.23 14.18
C LYS A 11 -1.44 9.83 12.81
N PHE A 12 -1.17 9.11 11.73
CA PHE A 12 -1.43 9.59 10.37
C PHE A 12 -2.89 9.41 9.90
N PHE A 13 -3.56 8.35 10.39
CA PHE A 13 -4.76 7.86 9.73
C PHE A 13 -6.02 7.84 10.61
N ASN A 14 -5.98 8.27 11.88
CA ASN A 14 -7.19 8.28 12.71
C ASN A 14 -8.25 9.28 12.21
N ASP A 15 -7.84 10.48 11.81
CA ASP A 15 -8.75 11.60 11.54
C ASP A 15 -8.81 11.98 10.05
N THR A 16 -7.97 11.35 9.20
CA THR A 16 -7.82 11.72 7.79
C THR A 16 -8.75 10.96 6.83
N ALA A 17 -9.53 9.98 7.30
CA ALA A 17 -10.30 9.06 6.46
C ALA A 17 -11.24 9.73 5.45
N LEU A 18 -11.97 10.78 5.86
CA LEU A 18 -12.93 11.48 4.99
C LEU A 18 -12.29 12.34 3.90
N SER A 19 -11.09 12.84 4.16
CA SER A 19 -10.36 13.71 3.23
C SER A 19 -9.31 12.95 2.41
N TYR A 20 -9.01 11.70 2.75
CA TYR A 20 -7.90 10.91 2.22
C TYR A 20 -7.86 10.87 0.69
N ASP A 21 -8.93 10.44 0.05
CA ASP A 21 -8.97 10.29 -1.41
C ASP A 21 -8.67 11.61 -2.13
N LYS A 22 -9.21 12.72 -1.60
CA LYS A 22 -9.01 14.06 -2.17
C LYS A 22 -7.58 14.56 -1.98
N ILE A 23 -7.04 14.42 -0.76
CA ILE A 23 -5.69 14.89 -0.43
C ILE A 23 -4.66 14.07 -1.18
N VAL A 24 -4.73 12.73 -1.14
CA VAL A 24 -3.80 11.86 -1.88
C VAL A 24 -3.83 12.15 -3.38
N ASN A 25 -5.01 12.31 -3.98
CA ASN A 25 -5.09 12.65 -5.41
C ASN A 25 -4.43 14.00 -5.74
N ARG A 26 -4.59 15.01 -4.87
CA ARG A 26 -3.99 16.34 -5.07
C ARG A 26 -2.48 16.32 -4.85
N THR A 27 -2.04 15.77 -3.72
CA THR A 27 -0.62 15.74 -3.34
C THR A 27 0.21 14.80 -4.20
N THR A 28 -0.37 13.84 -4.87
CA THR A 28 0.32 13.03 -5.87
C THR A 28 0.17 13.55 -7.31
N PHE A 29 -0.47 14.71 -7.51
CA PHE A 29 -0.80 15.25 -8.84
C PHE A 29 -1.53 14.20 -9.72
N GLY A 30 -2.43 13.42 -9.11
CA GLY A 30 -3.16 12.32 -9.77
C GLY A 30 -2.33 11.08 -10.07
N LYS A 31 -1.04 11.03 -9.70
CA LYS A 31 -0.18 9.86 -9.95
C LYS A 31 -0.63 8.63 -9.17
N ASP A 32 -1.30 8.80 -8.04
CA ASP A 32 -1.91 7.69 -7.29
C ASP A 32 -2.82 6.82 -8.18
N LYS A 33 -3.64 7.44 -9.03
CA LYS A 33 -4.50 6.72 -9.98
C LYS A 33 -3.68 5.94 -11.01
N TYR A 34 -2.59 6.53 -11.50
CA TYR A 34 -1.69 5.86 -12.44
C TYR A 34 -1.01 4.66 -11.77
N TRP A 35 -0.48 4.82 -10.56
CA TRP A 35 0.18 3.73 -9.83
C TRP A 35 -0.77 2.56 -9.56
N LYS A 36 -2.00 2.84 -9.17
CA LYS A 36 -3.03 1.81 -8.98
C LYS A 36 -3.38 1.08 -10.27
N LYS A 37 -3.40 1.77 -11.42
CA LYS A 37 -3.54 1.12 -12.73
C LYS A 37 -2.36 0.19 -13.04
N GLU A 38 -1.13 0.58 -12.69
CA GLU A 38 0.05 -0.27 -12.86
C GLU A 38 -0.01 -1.52 -11.95
N ILE A 39 -0.47 -1.38 -10.71
CA ILE A 39 -0.76 -2.52 -9.82
C ILE A 39 -1.77 -3.46 -10.46
N LEU A 40 -2.90 -2.93 -10.93
CA LEU A 40 -3.96 -3.73 -11.57
C LEU A 40 -3.49 -4.54 -12.78
N LYS A 41 -2.52 -4.03 -13.55
CA LYS A 41 -1.93 -4.76 -14.68
C LYS A 41 -1.15 -6.00 -14.24
N LYS A 42 -0.64 -6.01 -13.00
CA LYS A 42 0.14 -7.13 -12.44
C LYS A 42 -0.74 -8.22 -11.82
N ILE A 43 -1.98 -7.90 -11.44
CA ILE A 43 -2.93 -8.87 -10.89
C ILE A 43 -3.31 -9.85 -12.00
N PRO A 44 -3.02 -11.16 -11.85
CA PRO A 44 -3.41 -12.19 -12.82
C PRO A 44 -4.92 -12.42 -12.81
N GLN A 45 -5.41 -13.23 -13.72
CA GLN A 45 -6.77 -13.77 -13.60
C GLN A 45 -6.90 -14.51 -12.26
N SER A 46 -7.85 -14.08 -11.44
CA SER A 46 -7.95 -14.50 -10.04
C SER A 46 -9.41 -14.70 -9.64
N GLU A 47 -9.65 -15.72 -8.83
CA GLU A 47 -10.96 -15.98 -8.20
C GLU A 47 -11.04 -15.36 -6.80
N SER A 48 -9.88 -15.07 -6.19
CA SER A 48 -9.78 -14.50 -4.85
C SER A 48 -8.61 -13.53 -4.74
N ILE A 49 -8.88 -12.30 -4.25
CA ILE A 49 -7.86 -11.25 -4.14
C ILE A 49 -7.94 -10.62 -2.75
N LEU A 50 -6.78 -10.46 -2.13
CA LEU A 50 -6.62 -9.76 -0.86
C LEU A 50 -5.95 -8.41 -1.11
N ASP A 51 -6.58 -7.33 -0.61
CA ASP A 51 -6.02 -5.99 -0.64
C ASP A 51 -5.64 -5.57 0.80
N LEU A 52 -4.34 -5.56 1.09
CA LEU A 52 -3.79 -5.23 2.41
C LEU A 52 -3.58 -3.73 2.57
N ALA A 53 -3.92 -3.22 3.75
CA ALA A 53 -4.00 -1.80 4.04
C ALA A 53 -4.85 -1.09 2.99
N CYS A 54 -6.05 -1.63 2.77
CA CYS A 54 -6.95 -1.18 1.71
C CYS A 54 -7.44 0.27 1.90
N GLY A 55 -7.29 0.81 3.10
CA GLY A 55 -7.67 2.16 3.45
C GLY A 55 -9.14 2.44 3.16
N THR A 56 -9.41 3.53 2.47
CA THR A 56 -10.74 3.94 2.00
C THR A 56 -11.23 3.14 0.78
N GLY A 57 -10.51 2.09 0.37
CA GLY A 57 -10.89 1.20 -0.71
C GLY A 57 -10.65 1.73 -2.13
N ILE A 58 -9.70 2.66 -2.35
CA ILE A 58 -9.42 3.20 -3.70
C ILE A 58 -8.94 2.09 -4.65
N LEU A 59 -7.98 1.27 -4.21
CA LEU A 59 -7.48 0.15 -5.00
C LEU A 59 -8.51 -0.97 -5.05
N THR A 60 -9.12 -1.30 -3.91
CA THR A 60 -10.17 -2.33 -3.80
C THR A 60 -11.31 -2.10 -4.80
N GLU A 61 -11.77 -0.85 -4.97
CA GLU A 61 -12.81 -0.52 -5.95
C GLU A 61 -12.37 -0.80 -7.39
N GLN A 62 -11.14 -0.47 -7.73
CA GLN A 62 -10.61 -0.73 -9.07
C GLN A 62 -10.44 -2.25 -9.32
N ILE A 63 -10.05 -3.01 -8.29
CA ILE A 63 -9.99 -4.47 -8.35
C ILE A 63 -11.40 -5.04 -8.57
N ALA A 64 -12.40 -4.58 -7.82
CA ALA A 64 -13.78 -5.04 -7.95
C ALA A 64 -14.36 -4.78 -9.34
N LYS A 65 -14.06 -3.64 -9.94
CA LYS A 65 -14.46 -3.31 -11.32
C LYS A 65 -13.81 -4.23 -12.36
N LYS A 66 -12.54 -4.57 -12.15
CA LYS A 66 -11.78 -5.40 -13.11
C LYS A 66 -12.09 -6.89 -12.97
N PHE A 67 -12.39 -7.34 -11.76
CA PHE A 67 -12.62 -8.75 -11.41
C PHE A 67 -14.00 -8.92 -10.73
N PRO A 68 -15.11 -8.71 -11.48
CA PRO A 68 -16.45 -8.70 -10.88
C PRO A 68 -16.89 -10.04 -10.28
N ASN A 69 -16.29 -11.15 -10.73
CA ASN A 69 -16.58 -12.49 -10.22
C ASN A 69 -15.61 -12.98 -9.16
N ALA A 70 -14.54 -12.23 -8.88
CA ALA A 70 -13.58 -12.61 -7.86
C ALA A 70 -14.08 -12.24 -6.46
N LYS A 71 -13.82 -13.09 -5.47
CA LYS A 71 -13.97 -12.74 -4.06
C LYS A 71 -12.85 -11.78 -3.65
N ILE A 72 -13.21 -10.59 -3.18
CA ILE A 72 -12.24 -9.55 -2.81
C ILE A 72 -12.38 -9.28 -1.32
N VAL A 73 -11.25 -9.29 -0.62
CA VAL A 73 -11.19 -8.95 0.80
C VAL A 73 -10.25 -7.78 0.98
N GLY A 74 -10.76 -6.68 1.52
CA GLY A 74 -9.96 -5.56 1.98
C GLY A 74 -9.62 -5.71 3.47
N VAL A 75 -8.35 -5.60 3.83
CA VAL A 75 -7.91 -5.60 5.23
C VAL A 75 -7.26 -4.27 5.55
N ASP A 76 -7.68 -3.66 6.66
CA ASP A 76 -7.03 -2.47 7.21
C ASP A 76 -7.07 -2.49 8.74
N ILE A 77 -6.06 -1.92 9.37
CA ILE A 77 -6.01 -1.80 10.83
C ILE A 77 -6.88 -0.64 11.34
N THR A 78 -7.17 0.35 10.49
CA THR A 78 -7.85 1.59 10.84
C THR A 78 -9.36 1.49 10.59
N LYS A 79 -10.16 1.42 11.65
CA LYS A 79 -11.63 1.28 11.56
C LYS A 79 -12.29 2.40 10.76
N ASN A 80 -11.91 3.66 11.00
CA ASN A 80 -12.51 4.82 10.33
C ASN A 80 -12.34 4.74 8.80
N TYR A 81 -11.22 4.23 8.32
CA TYR A 81 -10.97 3.99 6.91
C TYR A 81 -11.87 2.91 6.34
N LEU A 82 -12.03 1.80 7.07
CA LEU A 82 -12.92 0.71 6.66
C LEU A 82 -14.39 1.14 6.62
N GLU A 83 -14.84 2.03 7.50
CA GLU A 83 -16.20 2.56 7.44
C GLU A 83 -16.45 3.39 6.17
N VAL A 84 -15.44 4.16 5.73
CA VAL A 84 -15.49 4.87 4.44
C VAL A 84 -15.51 3.87 3.29
N ALA A 85 -14.62 2.85 3.32
CA ALA A 85 -14.54 1.82 2.29
C ALA A 85 -15.85 1.04 2.16
N LYS A 86 -16.44 0.59 3.27
CA LYS A 86 -17.72 -0.15 3.29
C LYS A 86 -18.85 0.65 2.66
N ARG A 87 -19.00 1.93 3.01
CA ARG A 87 -20.01 2.81 2.41
C ARG A 87 -19.78 3.00 0.92
N LYS A 88 -18.55 3.28 0.53
CA LYS A 88 -18.17 3.54 -0.87
C LYS A 88 -18.35 2.32 -1.78
N LEU A 89 -18.06 1.12 -1.25
CA LEU A 89 -18.10 -0.12 -2.02
C LEU A 89 -19.35 -0.99 -1.74
N SER A 90 -20.36 -0.47 -1.08
CA SER A 90 -21.59 -1.21 -0.75
C SER A 90 -22.31 -1.82 -1.96
N ARG A 91 -22.12 -1.25 -3.15
CA ARG A 91 -22.68 -1.76 -4.42
C ARG A 91 -21.94 -2.98 -5.00
N TYR A 92 -20.79 -3.39 -4.41
CA TYR A 92 -20.00 -4.53 -4.88
C TYR A 92 -20.20 -5.72 -3.95
N PRO A 93 -21.12 -6.67 -4.27
CA PRO A 93 -21.45 -7.78 -3.38
C PRO A 93 -20.30 -8.78 -3.18
N ASN A 94 -19.31 -8.75 -4.08
CA ASN A 94 -18.13 -9.59 -4.05
C ASN A 94 -16.99 -9.01 -3.19
N VAL A 95 -17.19 -7.83 -2.55
CA VAL A 95 -16.19 -7.17 -1.70
C VAL A 95 -16.59 -7.30 -0.23
N SER A 96 -15.66 -7.68 0.60
CA SER A 96 -15.80 -7.70 2.06
C SER A 96 -14.60 -7.02 2.73
N PHE A 97 -14.79 -6.56 3.98
CA PHE A 97 -13.77 -5.84 4.74
C PHE A 97 -13.55 -6.45 6.10
N VAL A 98 -12.27 -6.58 6.50
CA VAL A 98 -11.85 -7.13 7.79
C VAL A 98 -10.92 -6.14 8.49
N ASN A 99 -11.20 -5.84 9.76
CA ASN A 99 -10.33 -5.00 10.55
C ASN A 99 -9.28 -5.86 11.25
N GLN A 100 -8.10 -5.94 10.64
CA GLN A 100 -6.95 -6.69 11.17
C GLN A 100 -5.64 -5.99 10.80
N ASP A 101 -4.60 -6.34 11.57
CA ASP A 101 -3.22 -6.01 11.27
C ASP A 101 -2.68 -6.94 10.17
N ALA A 102 -2.14 -6.40 9.10
CA ALA A 102 -1.58 -7.16 7.99
C ALA A 102 -0.43 -8.10 8.40
N GLU A 103 0.32 -7.75 9.45
CA GLU A 103 1.38 -8.60 10.01
C GLU A 103 0.85 -9.76 10.87
N LYS A 104 -0.45 -9.74 11.23
CA LYS A 104 -1.12 -10.72 12.10
C LYS A 104 -2.43 -11.19 11.49
N LEU A 105 -2.41 -11.47 10.18
CA LEU A 105 -3.60 -11.96 9.50
C LEU A 105 -4.08 -13.29 10.08
N ASN A 106 -5.37 -13.38 10.27
CA ASN A 106 -6.08 -14.61 10.64
C ASN A 106 -7.34 -14.72 9.79
N LEU A 107 -7.17 -15.23 8.57
CA LEU A 107 -8.25 -15.45 7.60
C LEU A 107 -8.32 -16.94 7.26
N ASN A 108 -9.53 -17.50 7.20
CA ASN A 108 -9.75 -18.94 7.04
C ASN A 108 -9.62 -19.43 5.58
N TYR A 109 -9.00 -18.64 4.69
CA TYR A 109 -8.83 -19.01 3.27
C TYR A 109 -7.59 -18.36 2.66
N LYS A 110 -7.18 -18.89 1.50
CA LYS A 110 -6.04 -18.42 0.74
C LYS A 110 -6.47 -17.73 -0.54
N PHE A 111 -5.62 -16.83 -1.03
CA PHE A 111 -5.88 -15.96 -2.17
C PHE A 111 -4.98 -16.31 -3.36
N ASP A 112 -5.49 -16.07 -4.57
CA ASP A 112 -4.70 -16.16 -5.80
C ASP A 112 -3.73 -14.99 -5.94
N CYS A 113 -4.14 -13.81 -5.43
CA CYS A 113 -3.32 -12.61 -5.43
C CYS A 113 -3.48 -11.85 -4.13
N ILE A 114 -2.35 -11.37 -3.59
CA ILE A 114 -2.30 -10.44 -2.47
C ILE A 114 -1.66 -9.15 -2.98
N THR A 115 -2.34 -8.03 -2.79
CA THR A 115 -1.83 -6.72 -3.21
C THR A 115 -1.85 -5.75 -2.05
N SER A 116 -0.99 -4.75 -2.11
CA SER A 116 -1.01 -3.62 -1.19
C SER A 116 -0.40 -2.39 -1.80
N SER A 117 -0.94 -1.24 -1.43
CA SER A 117 -0.40 0.07 -1.80
C SER A 117 -0.13 0.88 -0.54
N TYR A 118 1.12 1.30 -0.34
CA TYR A 118 1.61 2.16 0.74
C TYR A 118 1.86 1.51 2.11
N ILE A 119 1.75 0.19 2.27
CA ILE A 119 2.03 -0.47 3.55
C ILE A 119 3.51 -0.82 3.77
N PRO A 120 4.32 -1.21 2.75
CA PRO A 120 5.64 -1.79 2.99
C PRO A 120 6.57 -1.00 3.91
N LYS A 121 6.53 0.34 3.82
CA LYS A 121 7.39 1.20 4.65
C LYS A 121 7.03 1.23 6.14
N TYR A 122 5.84 0.72 6.52
CA TYR A 122 5.37 0.68 7.91
C TYR A 122 5.58 -0.67 8.59
N CYS A 123 5.83 -1.73 7.83
CA CYS A 123 5.85 -3.10 8.33
C CYS A 123 7.25 -3.71 8.35
N ASN A 124 7.42 -4.71 9.21
CA ASN A 124 8.59 -5.57 9.16
C ASN A 124 8.49 -6.52 7.95
N PRO A 125 9.49 -6.55 7.05
CA PRO A 125 9.45 -7.36 5.84
C PRO A 125 9.24 -8.85 6.09
N GLU A 126 9.97 -9.43 7.05
CA GLU A 126 9.89 -10.86 7.36
C GLU A 126 8.51 -11.25 7.90
N ILE A 127 7.96 -10.41 8.80
CA ILE A 127 6.66 -10.67 9.42
C ILE A 127 5.54 -10.52 8.38
N LEU A 128 5.55 -9.45 7.59
CA LEU A 128 4.51 -9.23 6.58
C LEU A 128 4.57 -10.28 5.47
N ILE A 129 5.75 -10.63 4.98
CA ILE A 129 5.92 -11.68 3.95
C ILE A 129 5.43 -13.02 4.48
N LYS A 130 5.81 -13.41 5.71
CA LYS A 130 5.33 -14.64 6.35
C LYS A 130 3.80 -14.66 6.46
N SER A 131 3.21 -13.56 6.87
CA SER A 131 1.75 -13.39 6.95
C SER A 131 1.10 -13.53 5.57
N CYS A 132 1.66 -12.90 4.53
CA CYS A 132 1.18 -13.03 3.15
C CYS A 132 1.28 -14.48 2.64
N LEU A 133 2.43 -15.13 2.80
CA LEU A 133 2.64 -16.51 2.30
C LEU A 133 1.71 -17.52 2.99
N ALA A 134 1.38 -17.33 4.26
CA ALA A 134 0.41 -18.17 4.96
C ALA A 134 -0.99 -18.12 4.32
N HIS A 135 -1.34 -16.98 3.70
CA HIS A 135 -2.63 -16.73 3.06
C HIS A 135 -2.58 -16.74 1.53
N LEU A 136 -1.45 -17.12 0.93
CA LEU A 136 -1.29 -17.20 -0.52
C LEU A 136 -1.47 -18.65 -0.99
N LYS A 137 -2.19 -18.85 -2.10
CA LYS A 137 -2.28 -20.14 -2.77
C LYS A 137 -0.94 -20.50 -3.44
N LEU A 138 -0.75 -21.77 -3.73
CA LEU A 138 0.33 -22.23 -4.63
C LEU A 138 0.16 -21.53 -5.99
N ASN A 139 1.25 -21.10 -6.60
CA ASN A 139 1.28 -20.29 -7.81
C ASN A 139 0.59 -18.91 -7.67
N GLY A 140 0.27 -18.49 -6.45
CA GLY A 140 -0.27 -17.17 -6.20
C GLY A 140 0.78 -16.06 -6.35
N LYS A 141 0.32 -14.81 -6.35
CA LYS A 141 1.16 -13.64 -6.58
C LYS A 141 1.03 -12.62 -5.46
N ILE A 142 2.16 -12.04 -5.04
CA ILE A 142 2.20 -10.88 -4.13
C ILE A 142 2.63 -9.65 -4.92
N ILE A 143 1.93 -8.53 -4.71
CA ILE A 143 2.20 -7.25 -5.39
C ILE A 143 2.23 -6.16 -4.34
N PHE A 144 3.41 -5.65 -4.03
CA PHE A 144 3.61 -4.50 -3.14
C PHE A 144 3.93 -3.25 -3.92
N HIS A 145 3.35 -2.14 -3.50
CA HIS A 145 3.64 -0.82 -4.04
C HIS A 145 3.85 0.18 -2.91
N ASP A 146 4.89 1.01 -3.03
CA ASP A 146 5.11 2.12 -2.11
C ASP A 146 6.01 3.20 -2.72
N PHE A 147 6.14 4.32 -2.01
CA PHE A 147 7.10 5.37 -2.32
C PHE A 147 8.54 4.90 -2.13
N ILE A 148 9.43 5.44 -2.94
CA ILE A 148 10.88 5.33 -2.77
C ILE A 148 11.52 6.71 -2.89
N TYR A 149 12.60 6.93 -2.15
CA TYR A 149 13.35 8.17 -2.26
C TYR A 149 14.20 8.17 -3.54
N PRO A 150 14.12 9.18 -4.41
CA PRO A 150 14.84 9.20 -5.69
C PRO A 150 16.35 9.18 -5.49
N LYS A 151 17.08 8.51 -6.38
CA LYS A 151 18.56 8.45 -6.34
C LYS A 151 19.23 9.64 -7.03
N ASN A 152 18.60 10.19 -8.07
CA ASN A 152 19.13 11.31 -8.85
C ASN A 152 19.17 12.60 -8.03
N LYS A 153 20.30 13.33 -8.07
CA LYS A 153 20.54 14.55 -7.27
C LYS A 153 19.52 15.67 -7.55
N LEU A 154 19.17 15.88 -8.83
CA LEU A 154 18.18 16.89 -9.20
C LEU A 154 16.78 16.52 -8.70
N LEU A 155 16.38 15.26 -8.91
CA LEU A 155 15.08 14.76 -8.42
C LEU A 155 15.00 14.82 -6.89
N LYS A 156 16.09 14.55 -6.16
CA LYS A 156 16.15 14.75 -4.70
C LYS A 156 15.85 16.18 -4.30
N ARG A 157 16.44 17.16 -4.99
CA ARG A 157 16.20 18.59 -4.72
C ARG A 157 14.75 18.96 -4.96
N ILE A 158 14.19 18.56 -6.10
CA ILE A 158 12.77 18.81 -6.44
C ILE A 158 11.84 18.15 -5.42
N TRP A 159 12.11 16.90 -5.06
CA TRP A 159 11.34 16.13 -4.10
C TRP A 159 11.37 16.78 -2.70
N ASN A 160 12.54 17.21 -2.23
CA ASN A 160 12.67 17.89 -0.95
C ASN A 160 11.96 19.25 -0.96
N LEU A 161 12.10 20.03 -2.03
CA LEU A 161 11.38 21.31 -2.18
C LEU A 161 9.86 21.08 -2.14
N TYR A 162 9.37 20.07 -2.86
CA TYR A 162 7.97 19.71 -2.87
C TYR A 162 7.44 19.42 -1.46
N PHE A 163 8.12 18.57 -0.68
CA PHE A 163 7.68 18.26 0.68
C PHE A 163 7.83 19.44 1.65
N ASN A 164 8.83 20.31 1.47
CA ASN A 164 8.93 21.54 2.25
C ASN A 164 7.73 22.48 1.99
N VAL A 165 7.31 22.59 0.72
CA VAL A 165 6.09 23.35 0.36
C VAL A 165 4.85 22.73 0.97
N LEU A 166 4.68 21.39 0.89
CA LEU A 166 3.55 20.70 1.53
C LEU A 166 3.53 20.92 3.04
N ASN A 167 4.69 20.85 3.69
CA ASN A 167 4.80 21.09 5.12
C ASN A 167 4.42 22.55 5.47
N GLY A 168 4.80 23.53 4.66
CA GLY A 168 4.34 24.91 4.83
C GLY A 168 2.81 25.06 4.76
N PHE A 169 2.14 24.26 3.92
CA PHE A 169 0.68 24.24 3.82
C PHE A 169 0.00 23.37 4.89
N SER A 170 0.72 22.55 5.64
CA SER A 170 0.16 21.64 6.66
C SER A 170 -0.61 22.38 7.75
N GLN A 171 -0.22 23.63 8.04
CA GLN A 171 -0.90 24.50 9.01
C GLN A 171 -2.37 24.79 8.63
N LEU A 172 -2.70 24.73 7.32
CA LEU A 172 -4.06 24.97 6.81
C LEU A 172 -4.93 23.70 6.82
N ILE A 173 -4.32 22.53 7.10
CA ILE A 173 -5.00 21.22 7.11
C ILE A 173 -4.52 20.45 8.35
N PRO A 174 -5.02 20.79 9.54
CA PRO A 174 -4.51 20.26 10.82
C PRO A 174 -4.44 18.72 10.89
N ASP A 175 -5.45 18.02 10.37
CA ASP A 175 -5.52 16.54 10.38
C ASP A 175 -4.38 15.89 9.58
N TRP A 176 -3.73 16.64 8.67
CA TRP A 176 -2.65 16.15 7.81
C TRP A 176 -1.26 16.65 8.22
N ARG A 177 -1.17 17.45 9.27
CA ARG A 177 0.10 18.04 9.72
C ARG A 177 1.15 16.96 9.94
N ASP A 178 0.86 16.00 10.78
CA ASP A 178 1.79 14.94 11.14
C ASP A 178 2.24 14.12 9.92
N VAL A 179 1.31 13.90 8.98
CA VAL A 179 1.64 13.19 7.73
C VAL A 179 2.66 13.98 6.91
N PHE A 180 2.46 15.29 6.73
CA PHE A 180 3.37 16.10 5.93
C PHE A 180 4.71 16.37 6.61
N GLU A 181 4.75 16.36 7.93
CA GLU A 181 5.99 16.53 8.72
C GLU A 181 6.83 15.25 8.73
N GLU A 182 6.24 14.09 8.96
CA GLU A 182 6.99 12.85 9.25
C GLU A 182 7.12 11.91 8.05
N LEU A 183 6.12 11.85 7.15
CA LEU A 183 6.15 10.98 5.99
C LEU A 183 7.39 11.19 5.09
N PRO A 184 7.87 12.43 4.84
CA PRO A 184 9.07 12.63 4.05
C PRO A 184 10.31 11.96 4.65
N ASN A 185 10.45 11.98 5.96
CA ASN A 185 11.57 11.34 6.65
C ASN A 185 11.46 9.82 6.56
N LEU A 186 10.27 9.26 6.76
CA LEU A 186 10.01 7.85 6.59
C LEU A 186 10.36 7.36 5.17
N ILE A 187 9.99 8.13 4.12
CA ILE A 187 10.32 7.78 2.74
C ILE A 187 11.83 7.87 2.48
N ARG A 188 12.55 8.82 3.09
CA ARG A 188 14.02 8.94 2.94
C ARG A 188 14.78 7.79 3.58
N THR A 189 14.30 7.30 4.70
CA THR A 189 15.00 6.30 5.52
C THR A 189 14.61 4.86 5.19
N THR A 190 13.42 4.64 4.67
CA THR A 190 12.96 3.31 4.30
C THR A 190 13.79 2.70 3.17
N LYS A 191 14.08 1.42 3.30
CA LYS A 191 14.70 0.59 2.25
C LYS A 191 13.74 -0.52 1.79
N TRP A 192 12.45 -0.35 2.01
CA TRP A 192 11.44 -1.39 1.84
C TRP A 192 11.61 -2.22 0.56
N LEU A 193 11.90 -1.58 -0.58
CA LEU A 193 12.00 -2.26 -1.88
C LEU A 193 13.13 -3.29 -1.92
N ASN A 194 14.25 -3.01 -1.26
CA ASN A 194 15.37 -3.95 -1.17
C ASN A 194 15.13 -4.97 -0.07
N ASP A 195 14.70 -4.51 1.11
CA ASP A 195 14.50 -5.38 2.26
C ASP A 195 13.47 -6.50 1.96
N TYR A 196 12.35 -6.15 1.30
CA TYR A 196 11.34 -7.13 0.87
C TYR A 196 11.86 -8.05 -0.24
N ASP A 197 12.60 -7.50 -1.21
CA ASP A 197 13.20 -8.27 -2.30
C ASP A 197 14.18 -9.32 -1.76
N ASP A 198 15.04 -8.91 -0.82
CA ASP A 198 16.04 -9.77 -0.21
C ASP A 198 15.39 -10.90 0.60
N VAL A 199 14.37 -10.59 1.42
CA VAL A 199 13.63 -11.61 2.17
C VAL A 199 12.95 -12.61 1.23
N LEU A 200 12.28 -12.14 0.17
CA LEU A 200 11.61 -13.03 -0.80
C LEU A 200 12.60 -13.92 -1.54
N LYS A 201 13.75 -13.39 -1.96
CA LYS A 201 14.81 -14.15 -2.61
C LYS A 201 15.46 -15.18 -1.69
N ASN A 202 15.67 -14.84 -0.43
CA ASN A 202 16.20 -15.77 0.57
C ASN A 202 15.24 -16.95 0.82
N LEU A 203 13.95 -16.77 0.54
CA LEU A 203 12.94 -17.84 0.55
C LEU A 203 12.85 -18.61 -0.78
N GLY A 204 13.75 -18.35 -1.74
CA GLY A 204 13.78 -19.00 -3.06
C GLY A 204 12.72 -18.50 -4.04
N LEU A 205 12.06 -17.37 -3.75
CA LEU A 205 10.98 -16.85 -4.58
C LEU A 205 11.50 -15.91 -5.66
N THR A 206 10.82 -15.91 -6.82
CA THR A 206 11.17 -15.02 -7.94
C THR A 206 10.51 -13.67 -7.78
N THR A 207 11.30 -12.61 -7.93
CA THR A 207 10.82 -11.23 -7.78
C THR A 207 11.09 -10.38 -9.03
N GLN A 208 10.24 -9.38 -9.26
CA GLN A 208 10.41 -8.37 -10.29
C GLN A 208 10.14 -6.98 -9.71
N LYS A 209 11.03 -6.03 -10.00
CA LYS A 209 10.90 -4.62 -9.60
C LYS A 209 10.49 -3.76 -10.78
N GLN A 210 9.52 -2.89 -10.60
CA GLN A 210 9.13 -1.87 -11.57
C GLN A 210 9.19 -0.49 -10.92
N TYR A 211 10.02 0.39 -11.45
CA TYR A 211 10.11 1.78 -10.99
C TYR A 211 9.10 2.65 -11.72
N LEU A 212 8.45 3.55 -10.98
CA LEU A 212 7.40 4.44 -11.47
C LEU A 212 7.75 5.89 -11.21
N THR A 213 7.19 6.80 -12.00
CA THR A 213 7.23 8.27 -11.80
C THR A 213 8.63 8.77 -11.42
N TRP A 214 9.58 8.67 -12.37
CA TRP A 214 10.99 9.11 -12.17
C TRP A 214 11.67 8.46 -10.94
N ASN A 215 11.31 7.23 -10.63
CA ASN A 215 11.83 6.49 -9.47
C ASN A 215 11.48 7.14 -8.11
N THR A 216 10.26 7.68 -7.99
CA THR A 216 9.72 8.14 -6.69
C THR A 216 8.72 7.16 -6.09
N SER A 217 8.41 6.09 -6.84
CA SER A 217 7.53 5.01 -6.43
C SER A 217 7.97 3.72 -7.13
N ALA A 218 7.66 2.57 -6.55
CA ALA A 218 8.00 1.28 -7.12
C ALA A 218 6.92 0.22 -6.83
N ILE A 219 6.86 -0.77 -7.72
CA ILE A 219 6.12 -2.02 -7.51
C ILE A 219 7.14 -3.15 -7.38
N LEU A 220 6.95 -4.00 -6.37
CA LEU A 220 7.60 -5.29 -6.21
C LEU A 220 6.57 -6.39 -6.43
N VAL A 221 6.83 -7.25 -7.39
CA VAL A 221 6.02 -8.43 -7.69
C VAL A 221 6.78 -9.67 -7.27
N CYS A 222 6.12 -10.58 -6.59
CA CYS A 222 6.63 -11.90 -6.25
C CYS A 222 5.68 -12.97 -6.79
N ASP A 223 6.24 -13.93 -7.52
CA ASP A 223 5.54 -15.14 -7.96
C ASP A 223 5.89 -16.30 -7.00
N ASN A 224 4.87 -16.90 -6.38
CA ASN A 224 5.00 -18.08 -5.52
C ASN A 224 4.97 -19.34 -6.39
N ARG A 225 5.90 -19.44 -7.33
CA ARG A 225 6.10 -20.63 -8.16
C ARG A 225 7.25 -21.43 -7.54
N THR A 226 6.95 -22.58 -7.02
CA THR A 226 7.93 -23.64 -6.70
C THR A 226 8.07 -24.59 -7.89
#